data_432777c1c7462fc8a3706ff7e428600d
#
_entry.id   432777c1c7462fc8a3706ff7e428600d
#
_cell.length_a   1.000
_cell.length_b   1.000
_cell.length_c   1.000
_cell.angle_alpha   90.00
_cell.angle_beta   90.00
_cell.angle_gamma   90.00
#
_symmetry.space_group_name_H-M   'P 1'
#
loop_
_entity.id
_entity.type
_entity.pdbx_description
1 polymer ?
#
loop_
_entity_poly.entity_id
_entity_poly.type
_entity_poly.pdbx_seq_one_letter_code
_entity_poly.pdbx_strand_id
1 'polypeptide(L)'
;MNPLDFSLKPFRGGEPLPSIEIAGTIRRSADALSIGYAIVGDLSELAIPAPVKSPKRKNGLWEETCLEFFLGMKDSGRYWEFNLSPAGHWNVYSFASYRKGMREEPAFASLPFFIRTEPGAFRLSLDVDPARILPAGKAFVVAVCAVLRTVAGKTSHWALAHPGPRPDFHRKDGFLLTFPARR
;
A
#
# COMPACT_ATOMS: atom_id res chain seq x y z
N MET A 1 -13.01 -9.71 -12.95
CA MET A 1 -11.61 -9.84 -13.40
C MET A 1 -10.92 -10.80 -12.46
N ASN A 2 -10.06 -11.70 -12.95
CA ASN A 2 -9.27 -12.58 -12.10
C ASN A 2 -8.36 -11.75 -11.18
N PRO A 3 -8.03 -12.24 -9.99
CA PRO A 3 -7.02 -11.61 -9.15
C PRO A 3 -5.69 -11.49 -9.91
N LEU A 4 -4.95 -10.42 -9.65
CA LEU A 4 -3.58 -10.25 -10.06
C LEU A 4 -2.70 -10.50 -8.85
N ASP A 5 -1.77 -11.45 -8.95
CA ASP A 5 -0.78 -11.68 -7.93
C ASP A 5 0.34 -10.65 -8.04
N PHE A 6 0.94 -10.28 -6.92
CA PHE A 6 2.11 -9.42 -6.88
C PHE A 6 3.14 -9.91 -5.86
N SER A 7 4.39 -9.59 -6.10
CA SER A 7 5.50 -9.75 -5.18
C SER A 7 6.29 -8.46 -5.14
N LEU A 8 6.58 -7.96 -3.93
CA LEU A 8 7.36 -6.75 -3.75
C LEU A 8 8.84 -7.09 -3.66
N LYS A 9 9.67 -6.19 -4.17
CA LYS A 9 11.13 -6.27 -4.15
C LYS A 9 11.66 -5.21 -3.20
N PRO A 10 12.68 -5.52 -2.37
CA PRO A 10 13.35 -4.51 -1.58
C PRO A 10 14.13 -3.56 -2.49
N PHE A 11 14.23 -2.29 -2.08
CA PHE A 11 15.13 -1.35 -2.73
C PHE A 11 16.58 -1.81 -2.53
N ARG A 12 17.32 -1.90 -3.63
CA ARG A 12 18.73 -2.31 -3.62
C ARG A 12 19.61 -1.17 -3.12
N GLY A 13 20.54 -1.46 -2.21
CA GLY A 13 21.46 -0.47 -1.63
C GLY A 13 21.20 -0.17 -0.15
N GLY A 14 20.22 -0.85 0.46
CA GLY A 14 20.06 -0.92 1.91
C GLY A 14 20.88 -2.03 2.55
N GLU A 15 20.92 -2.03 3.88
CA GLU A 15 21.52 -3.12 4.65
C GLU A 15 20.79 -4.46 4.44
N PRO A 16 21.44 -5.62 4.72
CA PRO A 16 20.78 -6.91 4.69
C PRO A 16 19.50 -6.88 5.52
N LEU A 17 18.42 -7.32 4.93
CA LEU A 17 17.12 -7.47 5.58
C LEU A 17 16.93 -8.90 6.05
N PRO A 18 16.06 -9.12 7.04
CA PRO A 18 15.60 -10.45 7.39
C PRO A 18 15.15 -11.22 6.13
N SER A 19 15.27 -12.53 6.17
CA SER A 19 14.78 -13.40 5.08
C SER A 19 13.25 -13.40 5.11
N ILE A 20 12.65 -12.45 4.43
CA ILE A 20 11.20 -12.28 4.30
C ILE A 20 10.81 -12.11 2.84
N GLU A 21 9.58 -12.48 2.56
CA GLU A 21 8.90 -12.19 1.30
C GLU A 21 7.66 -11.35 1.57
N ILE A 22 7.38 -10.38 0.69
CA ILE A 22 6.14 -9.63 0.69
C ILE A 22 5.43 -9.90 -0.63
N ALA A 23 4.30 -10.56 -0.56
CA ALA A 23 3.48 -10.89 -1.71
C ALA A 23 2.00 -10.64 -1.42
N GLY A 24 1.16 -10.74 -2.42
CA GLY A 24 -0.26 -10.60 -2.23
C GLY A 24 -1.05 -10.64 -3.51
N THR A 25 -2.31 -10.29 -3.40
CA THR A 25 -3.26 -10.26 -4.52
C THR A 25 -4.00 -8.95 -4.56
N ILE A 26 -4.35 -8.51 -5.76
CA ILE A 26 -5.24 -7.39 -5.98
C ILE A 26 -6.30 -7.75 -7.01
N ARG A 27 -7.56 -7.41 -6.73
CA ARG A 27 -8.68 -7.73 -7.62
C ARG A 27 -9.66 -6.57 -7.69
N ARG A 28 -10.10 -6.24 -8.90
CA ARG A 28 -11.22 -5.33 -9.12
C ARG A 28 -12.51 -6.13 -9.33
N SER A 29 -13.50 -5.92 -8.47
CA SER A 29 -14.89 -6.37 -8.62
C SER A 29 -15.77 -5.26 -9.23
N ALA A 30 -17.11 -5.42 -9.22
CA ALA A 30 -18.04 -4.38 -9.68
C ALA A 30 -17.84 -3.08 -8.87
N ASP A 31 -17.84 -3.20 -7.56
CA ASP A 31 -17.98 -2.07 -6.64
C ASP A 31 -16.76 -1.92 -5.72
N ALA A 32 -15.75 -2.80 -5.83
CA ALA A 32 -14.61 -2.78 -4.94
C ALA A 32 -13.29 -3.11 -5.64
N LEU A 33 -12.22 -2.56 -5.07
CA LEU A 33 -10.85 -2.98 -5.24
C LEU A 33 -10.43 -3.70 -3.96
N SER A 34 -10.25 -5.01 -4.05
CA SER A 34 -9.75 -5.84 -2.95
C SER A 34 -8.23 -5.93 -3.06
N ILE A 35 -7.51 -5.70 -1.97
CA ILE A 35 -6.07 -5.90 -1.90
C ILE A 35 -5.73 -6.70 -0.65
N GLY A 36 -4.85 -7.68 -0.80
CA GLY A 36 -4.32 -8.47 0.29
C GLY A 36 -2.81 -8.54 0.26
N TYR A 37 -2.18 -8.39 1.42
CA TYR A 37 -0.75 -8.52 1.63
C TYR A 37 -0.45 -9.72 2.51
N ALA A 38 0.69 -10.35 2.27
CA ALA A 38 1.31 -11.31 3.17
C ALA A 38 2.80 -10.97 3.29
N ILE A 39 3.28 -10.79 4.52
CA ILE A 39 4.70 -10.77 4.85
C ILE A 39 4.99 -12.13 5.46
N VAL A 40 5.89 -12.90 4.86
CA VAL A 40 6.21 -14.28 5.26
C VAL A 40 7.70 -14.44 5.48
N GLY A 41 8.08 -15.16 6.51
CA GLY A 41 9.47 -15.44 6.87
C GLY A 41 9.77 -15.19 8.34
N ASP A 42 11.01 -14.82 8.66
CA ASP A 42 11.39 -14.47 10.02
C ASP A 42 10.95 -13.04 10.35
N LEU A 43 9.84 -12.93 11.07
CA LEU A 43 9.27 -11.63 11.48
C LEU A 43 9.84 -11.12 12.82
N SER A 44 10.71 -11.86 13.50
CA SER A 44 11.19 -11.51 14.84
C SER A 44 11.99 -10.19 14.90
N GLU A 45 12.63 -9.84 13.78
CA GLU A 45 13.37 -8.58 13.67
C GLU A 45 12.50 -7.40 13.19
N LEU A 46 11.24 -7.63 12.81
CA LEU A 46 10.35 -6.57 12.33
C LEU A 46 9.56 -5.93 13.47
N ALA A 47 9.51 -4.61 13.47
CA ALA A 47 8.63 -3.84 14.34
C ALA A 47 7.21 -3.85 13.73
N ILE A 48 6.44 -4.89 14.05
CA ILE A 48 5.04 -5.04 13.66
C ILE A 48 4.17 -4.75 14.89
N PRO A 49 3.58 -3.54 15.03
CA PRO A 49 2.76 -3.21 16.18
C PRO A 49 1.48 -4.04 16.21
N ALA A 50 1.08 -4.45 17.39
CA ALA A 50 -0.18 -5.17 17.59
C ALA A 50 -1.39 -4.28 17.28
N PRO A 51 -2.50 -4.85 16.76
CA PRO A 51 -3.73 -4.12 16.52
C PRO A 51 -4.28 -3.44 17.77
N VAL A 52 -4.70 -2.18 17.65
CA VAL A 52 -5.30 -1.40 18.74
C VAL A 52 -6.82 -1.58 18.77
N LYS A 53 -7.43 -1.37 19.95
CA LYS A 53 -8.90 -1.46 20.12
C LYS A 53 -9.67 -0.40 19.34
N SER A 54 -9.07 0.78 19.12
CA SER A 54 -9.72 1.91 18.46
C SER A 54 -8.84 2.45 17.32
N PRO A 55 -8.85 1.80 16.14
CA PRO A 55 -8.17 2.30 14.97
C PRO A 55 -8.70 3.67 14.56
N LYS A 56 -7.81 4.53 14.08
CA LYS A 56 -8.18 5.89 13.64
C LYS A 56 -7.29 6.36 12.49
N ARG A 57 -7.75 7.39 11.79
CA ARG A 57 -6.95 8.14 10.84
C ARG A 57 -5.74 8.74 11.57
N LYS A 58 -4.54 8.62 10.98
CA LYS A 58 -3.29 9.09 11.61
C LYS A 58 -2.28 9.49 10.54
N ASN A 59 -1.60 10.62 10.76
CA ASN A 59 -0.51 11.09 9.88
C ASN A 59 0.80 10.33 10.19
N GLY A 60 1.74 10.34 9.23
CA GLY A 60 3.10 9.84 9.43
C GLY A 60 3.21 8.33 9.55
N LEU A 61 2.25 7.53 9.06
CA LEU A 61 2.27 6.07 9.17
C LEU A 61 3.48 5.44 8.45
N TRP A 62 3.97 6.08 7.39
CA TRP A 62 5.17 5.67 6.63
C TRP A 62 6.49 5.79 7.39
N GLU A 63 6.50 6.40 8.56
CA GLU A 63 7.68 6.49 9.43
C GLU A 63 7.92 5.18 10.21
N GLU A 64 6.93 4.29 10.22
CA GLU A 64 6.93 2.97 10.85
C GLU A 64 6.64 1.87 9.82
N THR A 65 6.43 0.63 10.27
CA THR A 65 5.95 -0.43 9.38
C THR A 65 4.56 -0.05 8.85
N CYS A 66 4.47 0.11 7.52
CA CYS A 66 3.27 0.55 6.81
C CYS A 66 3.13 -0.21 5.50
N LEU A 67 1.94 -0.74 5.22
CA LEU A 67 1.59 -1.30 3.93
C LEU A 67 0.85 -0.24 3.13
N GLU A 68 1.27 -0.03 1.89
CA GLU A 68 0.83 1.12 1.11
C GLU A 68 0.43 0.69 -0.30
N PHE A 69 -0.57 1.36 -0.84
CA PHE A 69 -0.84 1.30 -2.27
C PHE A 69 -1.28 2.65 -2.79
N PHE A 70 -1.05 2.86 -4.06
CA PHE A 70 -1.38 4.10 -4.75
C PHE A 70 -2.36 3.81 -5.87
N LEU A 71 -3.40 4.65 -6.00
CA LEU A 71 -4.31 4.65 -7.13
C LEU A 71 -4.06 5.89 -7.98
N GLY A 72 -3.76 5.71 -9.26
CA GLY A 72 -3.55 6.81 -10.18
C GLY A 72 -4.46 6.70 -11.40
N MET A 73 -4.90 7.84 -11.92
CA MET A 73 -5.54 7.87 -13.23
C MET A 73 -4.47 7.79 -14.32
N LYS A 74 -4.74 6.98 -15.37
CA LYS A 74 -3.77 6.77 -16.46
C LYS A 74 -3.40 8.08 -17.17
N ASP A 75 -4.39 8.94 -17.43
CA ASP A 75 -4.27 10.15 -18.22
C ASP A 75 -4.24 11.44 -17.38
N SER A 76 -3.89 11.34 -16.08
CA SER A 76 -3.84 12.47 -15.16
C SER A 76 -2.61 12.42 -14.27
N GLY A 77 -2.12 13.56 -13.81
CA GLY A 77 -1.12 13.66 -12.75
C GLY A 77 -1.64 13.27 -11.37
N ARG A 78 -2.96 13.29 -11.20
CA ARG A 78 -3.61 13.05 -9.90
C ARG A 78 -3.52 11.59 -9.49
N TYR A 79 -3.29 11.36 -8.19
CA TYR A 79 -3.28 10.04 -7.59
C TYR A 79 -3.62 10.12 -6.10
N TRP A 80 -3.86 8.95 -5.49
CA TRP A 80 -4.16 8.78 -4.07
C TRP A 80 -3.20 7.76 -3.48
N GLU A 81 -2.82 8.00 -2.25
CA GLU A 81 -1.96 7.15 -1.43
C GLU A 81 -2.77 6.62 -0.25
N PHE A 82 -2.77 5.33 -0.06
CA PHE A 82 -3.39 4.63 1.05
C PHE A 82 -2.30 4.07 1.95
N ASN A 83 -2.36 4.44 3.23
CA ASN A 83 -1.41 4.02 4.26
C ASN A 83 -2.12 3.17 5.30
N LEU A 84 -1.64 1.95 5.54
CA LEU A 84 -2.24 0.94 6.40
C LEU A 84 -1.21 0.44 7.40
N SER A 85 -1.38 0.83 8.67
CA SER A 85 -0.52 0.38 9.76
C SER A 85 -0.95 -0.98 10.28
N PRO A 86 -0.03 -1.89 10.64
CA PRO A 86 -0.36 -3.12 11.37
C PRO A 86 -1.12 -2.90 12.66
N ALA A 87 -1.01 -1.71 13.28
CA ALA A 87 -1.81 -1.34 14.45
C ALA A 87 -3.31 -1.10 14.14
N GLY A 88 -3.70 -1.09 12.86
CA GLY A 88 -5.06 -0.77 12.42
C GLY A 88 -5.28 0.70 12.07
N HIS A 89 -4.32 1.59 12.35
CA HIS A 89 -4.39 2.98 11.92
C HIS A 89 -4.25 3.10 10.41
N TRP A 90 -4.81 4.17 9.85
CA TRP A 90 -4.86 4.38 8.41
C TRP A 90 -4.81 5.86 8.04
N ASN A 91 -4.46 6.14 6.82
CA ASN A 91 -4.76 7.42 6.16
C ASN A 91 -4.91 7.25 4.65
N VAL A 92 -5.60 8.20 4.03
CA VAL A 92 -5.69 8.32 2.58
C VAL A 92 -5.36 9.76 2.22
N TYR A 93 -4.38 9.94 1.35
CA TYR A 93 -4.00 11.25 0.82
C TYR A 93 -4.30 11.35 -0.65
N SER A 94 -4.73 12.53 -1.10
CA SER A 94 -4.83 12.89 -2.51
C SER A 94 -3.70 13.83 -2.89
N PHE A 95 -3.18 13.66 -4.10
CA PHE A 95 -2.15 14.50 -4.70
C PHE A 95 -2.63 15.05 -6.04
N ALA A 96 -2.38 16.33 -6.29
CA ALA A 96 -2.71 16.97 -7.57
C ALA A 96 -1.74 16.53 -8.69
N SER A 97 -0.47 16.32 -8.35
CA SER A 97 0.59 15.81 -9.22
C SER A 97 1.72 15.25 -8.37
N TYR A 98 2.80 14.77 -9.02
CA TYR A 98 3.95 14.17 -8.34
C TYR A 98 4.40 14.99 -7.12
N ARG A 99 4.18 14.46 -5.92
CA ARG A 99 4.49 15.03 -4.60
C ARG A 99 3.97 16.46 -4.35
N LYS A 100 2.91 16.89 -5.09
CA LYS A 100 2.33 18.23 -4.94
C LYS A 100 0.86 18.17 -4.55
N GLY A 101 0.44 19.14 -3.72
CA GLY A 101 -0.95 19.30 -3.30
C GLY A 101 -1.46 18.18 -2.42
N MET A 102 -0.57 17.59 -1.59
CA MET A 102 -0.93 16.56 -0.60
C MET A 102 -1.99 17.11 0.36
N ARG A 103 -3.05 16.33 0.51
CA ARG A 103 -4.11 16.60 1.49
C ARG A 103 -4.81 15.31 1.88
N GLU A 104 -5.33 15.23 3.07
CA GLU A 104 -6.18 14.11 3.47
C GLU A 104 -7.41 14.02 2.55
N GLU A 105 -7.75 12.80 2.12
CA GLU A 105 -8.90 12.56 1.26
C GLU A 105 -10.18 12.45 2.11
N PRO A 106 -11.12 13.41 2.02
CA PRO A 106 -12.31 13.44 2.85
C PRO A 106 -13.36 12.38 2.48
N ALA A 107 -13.26 11.77 1.28
CA ALA A 107 -14.18 10.74 0.84
C ALA A 107 -14.18 9.48 1.74
N PHE A 108 -13.13 9.30 2.56
CA PHE A 108 -13.02 8.20 3.51
C PHE A 108 -13.14 8.71 4.94
N ALA A 109 -14.30 8.52 5.58
CA ALA A 109 -14.48 8.78 7.01
C ALA A 109 -13.95 7.65 7.88
N SER A 110 -13.90 6.42 7.33
CA SER A 110 -13.32 5.22 7.93
C SER A 110 -12.71 4.36 6.83
N LEU A 111 -11.75 3.54 7.19
CA LEU A 111 -11.10 2.57 6.29
C LEU A 111 -10.86 1.28 7.07
N PRO A 112 -11.90 0.42 7.23
CA PRO A 112 -11.75 -0.85 7.91
C PRO A 112 -10.97 -1.83 7.06
N PHE A 113 -10.03 -2.56 7.69
CA PHE A 113 -9.27 -3.65 7.08
C PHE A 113 -9.01 -4.74 8.10
N PHE A 114 -8.72 -5.94 7.61
CA PHE A 114 -8.49 -7.11 8.43
C PHE A 114 -7.00 -7.37 8.60
N ILE A 115 -6.60 -7.70 9.82
CA ILE A 115 -5.22 -8.04 10.17
C ILE A 115 -5.23 -9.43 10.80
N ARG A 116 -4.28 -10.27 10.39
CA ARG A 116 -4.04 -11.58 10.98
C ARG A 116 -2.55 -11.82 11.12
N THR A 117 -2.12 -12.13 12.32
CA THR A 117 -0.75 -12.52 12.63
C THR A 117 -0.72 -14.01 12.98
N GLU A 118 0.19 -14.74 12.34
CA GLU A 118 0.42 -16.17 12.51
C GLU A 118 1.93 -16.39 12.71
N PRO A 119 2.37 -17.54 13.25
CA PRO A 119 3.79 -17.87 13.30
C PRO A 119 4.41 -17.78 11.90
N GLY A 120 5.41 -16.92 11.71
CA GLY A 120 6.10 -16.69 10.45
C GLY A 120 5.27 -15.98 9.35
N ALA A 121 4.10 -15.43 9.68
CA ALA A 121 3.31 -14.69 8.69
C ALA A 121 2.49 -13.54 9.31
N PHE A 122 2.48 -12.40 8.63
CA PHE A 122 1.57 -11.29 8.86
C PHE A 122 0.73 -11.06 7.62
N ARG A 123 -0.57 -10.92 7.78
CA ARG A 123 -1.51 -10.69 6.67
C ARG A 123 -2.37 -9.47 6.94
N LEU A 124 -2.63 -8.72 5.88
CA LEU A 124 -3.55 -7.58 5.89
C LEU A 124 -4.41 -7.63 4.63
N SER A 125 -5.71 -7.41 4.76
CA SER A 125 -6.61 -7.32 3.61
C SER A 125 -7.62 -6.19 3.76
N LEU A 126 -7.92 -5.53 2.63
CA LEU A 126 -8.76 -4.35 2.52
C LEU A 126 -9.65 -4.46 1.29
N ASP A 127 -10.91 -4.05 1.43
CA ASP A 127 -11.79 -3.72 0.32
C ASP A 127 -12.04 -2.21 0.31
N VAL A 128 -11.83 -1.57 -0.83
CA VAL A 128 -12.09 -0.15 -1.02
C VAL A 128 -12.96 0.09 -2.24
N ASP A 129 -13.95 0.96 -2.11
CA ASP A 129 -14.74 1.43 -3.26
C ASP A 129 -13.96 2.54 -4.00
N PRO A 130 -13.40 2.27 -5.19
CA PRO A 130 -12.64 3.26 -5.94
C PRO A 130 -13.54 4.38 -6.51
N ALA A 131 -14.86 4.17 -6.62
CA ALA A 131 -15.78 5.18 -7.13
C ALA A 131 -15.90 6.41 -6.21
N ARG A 132 -15.47 6.28 -4.95
CA ARG A 132 -15.39 7.41 -4.02
C ARG A 132 -14.40 8.49 -4.46
N ILE A 133 -13.40 8.12 -5.25
CA ILE A 133 -12.27 9.00 -5.63
C ILE A 133 -11.98 9.00 -7.12
N LEU A 134 -12.35 7.94 -7.83
CA LEU A 134 -12.16 7.82 -9.27
C LEU A 134 -13.48 8.00 -10.01
N PRO A 135 -13.50 8.67 -11.17
CA PRO A 135 -14.69 8.71 -12.02
C PRO A 135 -15.12 7.30 -12.41
N ALA A 136 -16.44 7.07 -12.40
CA ALA A 136 -16.99 5.77 -12.74
C ALA A 136 -16.53 5.29 -14.12
N GLY A 137 -16.27 4.01 -14.24
CA GLY A 137 -15.88 3.36 -15.49
C GLY A 137 -14.47 3.64 -15.99
N LYS A 138 -13.74 4.60 -15.44
CA LYS A 138 -12.38 4.96 -15.91
C LYS A 138 -11.35 3.87 -15.61
N ALA A 139 -10.36 3.80 -16.50
CA ALA A 139 -9.15 3.02 -16.27
C ALA A 139 -8.27 3.68 -15.21
N PHE A 140 -7.65 2.87 -14.37
CA PHE A 140 -6.69 3.35 -13.37
C PHE A 140 -5.50 2.41 -13.24
N VAL A 141 -4.45 2.91 -12.65
CA VAL A 141 -3.20 2.19 -12.40
C VAL A 141 -2.93 2.14 -10.90
N VAL A 142 -2.23 1.10 -10.47
CA VAL A 142 -1.93 0.86 -9.06
C VAL A 142 -0.43 0.61 -8.88
N ALA A 143 0.16 1.26 -7.90
CA ALA A 143 1.40 0.84 -7.29
C ALA A 143 1.10 0.16 -5.95
N VAL A 144 1.85 -0.89 -5.62
CA VAL A 144 1.79 -1.57 -4.33
C VAL A 144 3.19 -1.54 -3.73
N CYS A 145 3.26 -1.16 -2.47
CA CYS A 145 4.53 -1.00 -1.77
C CYS A 145 4.39 -1.23 -0.25
N ALA A 146 5.49 -1.20 0.44
CA ALA A 146 5.55 -1.28 1.89
C ALA A 146 6.82 -0.59 2.42
N VAL A 147 6.68 0.04 3.57
CA VAL A 147 7.79 0.42 4.43
C VAL A 147 7.84 -0.58 5.57
N LEU A 148 8.99 -1.18 5.80
CA LEU A 148 9.19 -2.05 6.96
C LEU A 148 10.27 -1.45 7.87
N ARG A 149 9.96 -1.39 9.15
CA ARG A 149 10.89 -0.99 10.20
C ARG A 149 11.29 -2.20 11.04
N THR A 150 12.57 -2.31 11.35
CA THR A 150 13.06 -3.34 12.26
C THR A 150 12.98 -2.86 13.71
N VAL A 151 13.06 -3.79 14.68
CA VAL A 151 13.15 -3.49 16.11
C VAL A 151 14.42 -2.67 16.42
N ALA A 152 15.48 -2.77 15.61
CA ALA A 152 16.68 -1.97 15.70
C ALA A 152 16.53 -0.56 15.06
N GLY A 153 15.34 -0.18 14.57
CA GLY A 153 15.04 1.12 13.99
C GLY A 153 15.49 1.32 12.54
N LYS A 154 16.00 0.28 11.86
CA LYS A 154 16.33 0.34 10.44
C LYS A 154 15.07 0.29 9.60
N THR A 155 15.07 1.00 8.47
CA THR A 155 13.93 1.07 7.55
C THR A 155 14.30 0.49 6.19
N SER A 156 13.39 -0.27 5.61
CA SER A 156 13.48 -0.78 4.24
C SER A 156 12.23 -0.45 3.45
N HIS A 157 12.41 -0.28 2.14
CA HIS A 157 11.37 0.10 1.20
C HIS A 157 11.15 -0.99 0.17
N TRP A 158 9.93 -1.44 0.03
CA TRP A 158 9.52 -2.54 -0.82
C TRP A 158 8.47 -2.07 -1.83
N ALA A 159 8.63 -2.44 -3.09
CA ALA A 159 7.70 -2.05 -4.15
C ALA A 159 7.67 -3.09 -5.28
N LEU A 160 6.69 -2.99 -6.16
CA LEU A 160 6.64 -3.77 -7.41
C LEU A 160 7.88 -3.55 -8.27
N ALA A 161 8.34 -2.29 -8.31
CA ALA A 161 9.60 -1.88 -8.95
C ALA A 161 10.15 -0.62 -8.28
N HIS A 162 11.46 -0.42 -8.44
CA HIS A 162 12.18 0.76 -8.01
C HIS A 162 12.84 1.44 -9.21
N PRO A 163 12.11 2.29 -9.95
CA PRO A 163 12.60 2.88 -11.19
C PRO A 163 13.62 4.01 -11.00
N GLY A 164 13.80 4.50 -9.77
CA GLY A 164 14.70 5.60 -9.45
C GLY A 164 15.95 5.17 -8.68
N PRO A 165 16.93 6.09 -8.52
CA PRO A 165 18.14 5.87 -7.73
C PRO A 165 17.92 5.91 -6.21
N ARG A 166 16.70 6.25 -5.77
CA ARG A 166 16.26 6.28 -4.36
C ARG A 166 14.88 5.64 -4.27
N PRO A 167 14.48 5.13 -3.09
CA PRO A 167 13.11 4.69 -2.87
C PRO A 167 12.14 5.85 -3.11
N ASP A 168 11.19 5.66 -4.01
CA ASP A 168 10.19 6.68 -4.31
C ASP A 168 8.92 6.05 -4.87
N PHE A 169 7.95 5.84 -4.00
CA PHE A 169 6.67 5.21 -4.35
C PHE A 169 5.73 6.13 -5.14
N HIS A 170 5.99 7.46 -5.15
CA HIS A 170 5.17 8.42 -5.88
C HIS A 170 5.42 8.46 -7.39
N ARG A 171 6.49 7.81 -7.86
CA ARG A 171 6.83 7.78 -9.29
C ARG A 171 5.81 6.99 -10.09
N LYS A 172 5.26 7.60 -11.13
CA LYS A 172 4.25 6.97 -12.00
C LYS A 172 4.72 5.72 -12.72
N ASP A 173 6.00 5.63 -13.04
CA ASP A 173 6.61 4.45 -13.65
C ASP A 173 6.70 3.23 -12.69
N GLY A 174 6.40 3.42 -11.41
CA GLY A 174 6.16 2.36 -10.41
C GLY A 174 4.71 1.85 -10.34
N PHE A 175 3.75 2.50 -11.02
CA PHE A 175 2.33 2.11 -11.03
C PHE A 175 2.08 1.04 -12.10
N LEU A 176 2.49 -0.20 -11.83
CA LEU A 176 2.60 -1.25 -12.84
C LEU A 176 1.31 -2.05 -13.07
N LEU A 177 0.38 -2.07 -12.11
CA LEU A 177 -0.86 -2.82 -12.25
C LEU A 177 -1.92 -1.94 -12.91
N THR A 178 -2.48 -2.41 -14.02
CA THR A 178 -3.46 -1.65 -14.80
C THR A 178 -4.83 -2.29 -14.72
N PHE A 179 -5.83 -1.49 -14.39
CA PHE A 179 -7.23 -1.87 -14.40
C PHE A 179 -7.96 -1.11 -15.51
N PRO A 180 -8.46 -1.81 -16.54
CA PRO A 180 -9.10 -1.16 -17.69
C PRO A 180 -10.40 -0.45 -17.29
N ALA A 181 -10.82 0.47 -18.15
CA ALA A 181 -12.15 1.04 -18.08
C ALA A 181 -13.22 -0.06 -18.11
N ARG A 182 -14.33 0.17 -17.41
CA ARG A 182 -15.52 -0.70 -17.49
C ARG A 182 -16.56 -0.01 -18.37
N ARG A 183 -17.19 -0.80 -19.19
CA ARG A 183 -18.36 -0.40 -19.99
C ARG A 183 -19.62 -0.46 -19.13
#